data_0d1d76f04cfc274e6a3e8830094523e3
#
_entry.id   0d1d76f04cfc274e6a3e8830094523e3
#
_cell.length_a   1.000
_cell.length_b   1.000
_cell.length_c   1.000
_cell.angle_alpha   90.00
_cell.angle_beta   90.00
_cell.angle_gamma   90.00
#
_symmetry.space_group_name_H-M   'P 1'
#
loop_
_entity.id
_entity.type
_entity.pdbx_description
1 polymer ?
#
loop_
_entity_poly.entity_id
_entity_poly.type
_entity_poly.pdbx_seq_one_letter_code
_entity_poly.pdbx_strand_id
1 'polypeptide(L)' 'PININTASAEELDALPGTGPAMAKRIIEYRETEGAFTAIEDIKKVKGIGEAKFEKMKDKICL' A
#
# COMPACT_ATOMS: atom_id res chain seq x y z
N PRO A 1 -3.81 5.79 -11.23
CA PRO A 1 -3.09 5.25 -10.07
C PRO A 1 -4.05 4.86 -8.95
N ILE A 2 -3.61 3.94 -8.12
CA ILE A 2 -4.40 3.44 -7.00
C ILE A 2 -4.14 4.31 -5.77
N ASN A 3 -5.21 4.87 -5.21
CA ASN A 3 -5.11 5.69 -3.99
C ASN A 3 -4.99 4.76 -2.79
N ILE A 4 -3.83 4.75 -2.13
CA ILE A 4 -3.57 3.82 -1.04
C ILE A 4 -4.36 4.14 0.24
N ASN A 5 -4.95 5.33 0.31
CA ASN A 5 -5.79 5.70 1.46
C ASN A 5 -7.23 5.24 1.30
N THR A 6 -7.69 5.00 0.08
CA THR A 6 -9.10 4.69 -0.18
C THR A 6 -9.34 3.38 -0.93
N ALA A 7 -8.29 2.76 -1.45
CA ALA A 7 -8.41 1.56 -2.28
C ALA A 7 -9.01 0.39 -1.52
N SER A 8 -9.75 -0.44 -2.25
CA SER A 8 -10.26 -1.70 -1.72
C SER A 8 -9.14 -2.74 -1.64
N ALA A 9 -9.42 -3.86 -0.95
CA ALA A 9 -8.48 -4.96 -0.88
C ALA A 9 -8.15 -5.51 -2.27
N GLU A 10 -9.16 -5.59 -3.15
CA GLU A 10 -8.96 -6.08 -4.51
C GLU A 10 -8.05 -5.17 -5.31
N GLU A 11 -8.23 -3.86 -5.18
CA GLU A 11 -7.39 -2.90 -5.87
C GLU A 11 -5.95 -2.97 -5.39
N LEU A 12 -5.75 -3.07 -4.08
CA LEU A 12 -4.41 -3.18 -3.50
C LEU A 12 -3.74 -4.49 -3.88
N ASP A 13 -4.51 -5.59 -3.92
CA ASP A 13 -4.01 -6.89 -4.31
C ASP A 13 -3.44 -6.89 -5.73
N ALA A 14 -3.97 -6.04 -6.59
CA ALA A 14 -3.52 -5.95 -7.98
C ALA A 14 -2.18 -5.24 -8.14
N LEU A 15 -1.67 -4.58 -7.11
CA LEU A 15 -0.37 -3.91 -7.17
C LEU A 15 0.77 -4.92 -7.28
N PRO A 16 1.82 -4.59 -8.08
CA PRO A 16 2.97 -5.49 -8.20
C PRO A 16 3.59 -5.82 -6.85
N GLY A 17 3.85 -7.10 -6.61
CA GLY A 17 4.46 -7.56 -5.38
C GLY A 17 3.53 -7.60 -4.18
N THR A 18 2.25 -7.32 -4.40
CA THR A 18 1.24 -7.33 -3.35
C THR A 18 0.32 -8.52 -3.56
N GLY A 19 -0.01 -9.21 -2.50
CA GLY A 19 -1.00 -10.28 -2.52
C GLY A 19 -2.07 -9.97 -1.49
N PRO A 20 -3.03 -10.91 -1.28
CA PRO A 20 -4.14 -10.68 -0.35
C PRO A 20 -3.68 -10.34 1.07
N ALA A 21 -2.66 -11.02 1.57
CA ALA A 21 -2.15 -10.76 2.92
C ALA A 21 -1.55 -9.36 3.04
N MET A 22 -0.81 -8.92 2.03
CA MET A 22 -0.21 -7.60 2.02
C MET A 22 -1.29 -6.52 1.89
N ALA A 23 -2.29 -6.73 1.04
CA ALA A 23 -3.41 -5.81 0.90
C ALA A 23 -4.10 -5.60 2.24
N LYS A 24 -4.31 -6.68 2.98
CA LYS A 24 -4.91 -6.60 4.32
C LYS A 24 -4.06 -5.78 5.28
N ARG A 25 -2.73 -5.96 5.23
CA ARG A 25 -1.82 -5.19 6.09
C ARG A 25 -1.85 -3.71 5.77
N ILE A 26 -1.97 -3.34 4.51
CA ILE A 26 -2.08 -1.94 4.11
C ILE A 26 -3.35 -1.33 4.68
N ILE A 27 -4.47 -2.04 4.56
CA ILE A 27 -5.76 -1.56 5.07
C ILE A 27 -5.70 -1.43 6.60
N GLU A 28 -5.17 -2.43 7.28
CA GLU A 28 -5.03 -2.38 8.73
C GLU A 28 -4.16 -1.21 9.18
N TYR A 29 -3.06 -0.98 8.47
CA TYR A 29 -2.16 0.13 8.80
C TYR A 29 -2.90 1.46 8.74
N ARG A 30 -3.60 1.74 7.63
CA ARG A 30 -4.27 3.03 7.47
C ARG A 30 -5.42 3.21 8.46
N GLU A 31 -6.00 2.12 8.96
CA GLU A 31 -7.08 2.18 9.94
C GLU A 31 -6.56 2.35 11.36
N THR A 32 -5.39 1.79 11.68
CA THR A 32 -4.85 1.85 13.04
C THR A 32 -3.86 2.99 13.23
N GLU A 33 -3.04 3.28 12.22
CA GLU A 33 -2.00 4.30 12.31
C GLU A 33 -2.41 5.62 11.67
N GLY A 34 -3.53 5.62 10.96
CA GLY A 34 -4.00 6.80 10.25
C GLY A 34 -3.63 6.79 8.77
N ALA A 35 -4.17 7.78 8.06
CA ALA A 35 -3.96 7.89 6.62
C ALA A 35 -2.48 8.10 6.29
N PHE A 36 -2.07 7.58 5.14
CA PHE A 36 -0.73 7.87 4.61
C PHE A 36 -0.67 9.34 4.20
N THR A 37 0.41 10.02 4.53
CA THR A 37 0.60 11.43 4.18
C THR A 37 1.50 11.60 2.96
N ALA A 38 2.23 10.57 2.59
CA ALA A 38 3.05 10.51 1.39
C ALA A 38 3.05 9.07 0.90
N ILE A 39 3.26 8.85 -0.40
CA ILE A 39 3.27 7.46 -0.91
C ILE A 39 4.40 6.65 -0.29
N GLU A 40 5.51 7.30 0.06
CA GLU A 40 6.65 6.65 0.73
C GLU A 40 6.26 6.03 2.06
N ASP A 41 5.20 6.53 2.70
CA ASP A 41 4.75 5.99 3.98
C ASP A 41 4.26 4.54 3.88
N ILE A 42 3.95 4.06 2.68
CA ILE A 42 3.55 2.67 2.50
C ILE A 42 4.66 1.70 2.90
N LYS A 43 5.92 2.17 2.90
CA LYS A 43 7.06 1.37 3.34
C LYS A 43 7.01 1.06 4.84
N LYS A 44 6.19 1.77 5.60
CA LYS A 44 5.99 1.49 7.03
C LYS A 44 5.13 0.26 7.27
N VAL A 45 4.42 -0.18 6.24
CA VAL A 45 3.62 -1.41 6.33
C VAL A 45 4.57 -2.61 6.34
N LYS A 46 4.34 -3.51 7.30
CA LYS A 46 5.18 -4.71 7.42
C LYS A 46 5.17 -5.51 6.13
N GLY A 47 6.35 -5.79 5.60
CA GLY A 47 6.52 -6.54 4.38
C GLY A 47 6.73 -5.68 3.14
N ILE A 48 6.51 -4.37 3.22
CA ILE A 48 6.78 -3.48 2.09
C ILE A 48 8.08 -2.74 2.38
N GLY A 49 9.15 -3.21 1.76
CA GLY A 49 10.44 -2.54 1.82
C GLY A 49 10.70 -1.76 0.55
N GLU A 50 11.93 -1.31 0.40
CA GLU A 50 12.35 -0.48 -0.72
C GLU A 50 12.10 -1.15 -2.08
N ALA A 51 12.41 -2.45 -2.19
CA ALA A 51 12.27 -3.16 -3.45
C ALA A 51 10.82 -3.22 -3.93
N LYS A 52 9.89 -3.51 -3.01
CA LYS A 52 8.46 -3.55 -3.37
C LYS A 52 7.94 -2.16 -3.65
N PHE A 53 8.36 -1.17 -2.88
CA PHE A 53 7.97 0.21 -3.12
C PHE A 53 8.38 0.66 -4.53
N GLU A 54 9.61 0.36 -4.94
CA GLU A 54 10.09 0.74 -6.27
C GLU A 54 9.23 0.14 -7.38
N LYS A 55 8.68 -1.06 -7.17
CA LYS A 55 7.84 -1.71 -8.17
C LYS A 55 6.46 -1.08 -8.28
N MET A 56 5.98 -0.45 -7.22
CA MET A 56 4.60 0.05 -7.19
C MET A 56 4.48 1.58 -7.17
N LYS A 57 5.57 2.30 -6.95
CA LYS A 57 5.49 3.74 -6.70
C LYS A 57 4.82 4.55 -7.81
N ASP A 58 4.98 4.11 -9.05
CA ASP A 58 4.37 4.79 -10.20
C ASP A 58 2.89 4.42 -10.38
N LYS A 59 2.38 3.49 -9.59
CA LYS A 59 1.02 2.96 -9.71
C LYS A 59 0.15 3.34 -8.53
N ILE A 60 0.68 4.08 -7.57
CA ILE A 60 -0.06 4.50 -6.37
C ILE A 60 -0.08 6.01 -6.23
N CYS A 61 -1.07 6.49 -5.49
CA CYS A 61 -1.22 7.92 -5.17
C CYS A 61 -1.91 8.07 -3.82
N LEU A 62 -2.08 9.30 -3.41
CA LEU A 62 -2.87 9.65 -2.22
C LEU A 62 -4.19 10.31 -2.62
#